data_882275f66ebefc147d8747d433305695
#
_entry.id   882275f66ebefc147d8747d433305695
#
_cell.length_a   1.000
_cell.length_b   1.000
_cell.length_c   1.000
_cell.angle_alpha   90.00
_cell.angle_beta   90.00
_cell.angle_gamma   90.00
#
_symmetry.space_group_name_H-M   'P 1'
#
loop_
_entity.id
_entity.type
_entity.pdbx_description
1 polymer ?
#
loop_
_entity_poly.entity_id
_entity_poly.type
_entity_poly.pdbx_seq_one_letter_code
_entity_poly.pdbx_strand_id
1 'polypeptide(L)'
;MNKIFVTGAYGFIGQSVCQALVAVNKSVHGAVRSLNSFSAVADAEYTAVGDINFEINWKSLLANFDCVIHCAGRAHVMNEPNTDSLEAYRLANVEATKRLAMQAAAAGVKRMIFLSSVKVNGENTNESLYNLSLSKDKKKIFTYKDKPAPENSYGVSKLEAEKALWEVSVKTGLEVIVLRLPLVYGEGVKGNLNRLLKLVRSGMPLPFGMIKNQRSMIGLDNLIDVIIRCIDHPKAAGKTFLLSDGEDLSTPDLLRHMASSMECSLRLLPIPVSLLKFAGFILKRQNEIDRLVGSLKVDSLYTREILDWTPRVSVEQGIRQMVISNLKS
;
A
#
# COMPACT_ATOMS: atom_id res chain seq x y z
N MET A 1 -14.71 -18.70 -4.90
CA MET A 1 -13.90 -18.35 -6.08
C MET A 1 -12.56 -19.08 -6.04
N ASN A 2 -12.21 -19.84 -7.08
CA ASN A 2 -11.05 -20.73 -7.04
C ASN A 2 -9.91 -20.32 -7.98
N LYS A 3 -10.23 -19.66 -9.10
CA LYS A 3 -9.24 -19.21 -10.09
C LYS A 3 -9.01 -17.72 -9.96
N ILE A 4 -7.80 -17.34 -9.56
CA ILE A 4 -7.44 -15.96 -9.22
C ILE A 4 -6.36 -15.45 -10.17
N PHE A 5 -6.61 -14.31 -10.78
CA PHE A 5 -5.63 -13.60 -11.60
C PHE A 5 -5.00 -12.45 -10.81
N VAL A 6 -3.68 -12.39 -10.73
CA VAL A 6 -2.95 -11.37 -9.96
C VAL A 6 -2.10 -10.52 -10.90
N THR A 7 -2.36 -9.23 -11.00
CA THR A 7 -1.47 -8.32 -11.73
C THR A 7 -0.39 -7.77 -10.81
N GLY A 8 0.79 -7.47 -11.36
CA GLY A 8 1.92 -7.06 -10.54
C GLY A 8 2.44 -8.18 -9.64
N ALA A 9 2.29 -9.43 -10.09
CA ALA A 9 2.58 -10.65 -9.33
C ALA A 9 4.05 -10.80 -8.89
N TYR A 10 4.97 -10.02 -9.46
CA TYR A 10 6.38 -9.96 -9.05
C TYR A 10 6.68 -8.78 -8.09
N GLY A 11 5.71 -7.90 -7.86
CA GLY A 11 5.84 -6.80 -6.93
C GLY A 11 5.87 -7.27 -5.47
N PHE A 12 6.31 -6.40 -4.55
CA PHE A 12 6.40 -6.66 -3.11
C PHE A 12 5.11 -7.30 -2.53
N ILE A 13 3.94 -6.74 -2.83
CA ILE A 13 2.67 -7.29 -2.35
C ILE A 13 2.22 -8.46 -3.25
N GLY A 14 2.32 -8.32 -4.57
CA GLY A 14 1.77 -9.31 -5.50
C GLY A 14 2.41 -10.69 -5.39
N GLN A 15 3.72 -10.77 -5.17
CA GLN A 15 4.42 -12.04 -4.98
C GLN A 15 3.94 -12.76 -3.71
N SER A 16 3.81 -12.04 -2.62
CA SER A 16 3.34 -12.60 -1.35
C SER A 16 1.87 -13.01 -1.43
N VAL A 17 1.04 -12.26 -2.19
CA VAL A 17 -0.35 -12.66 -2.49
C VAL A 17 -0.37 -13.98 -3.26
N CYS A 18 0.45 -14.14 -4.30
CA CYS A 18 0.52 -15.40 -5.05
C CYS A 18 0.92 -16.57 -4.16
N GLN A 19 1.95 -16.40 -3.32
CA GLN A 19 2.39 -17.43 -2.37
C GLN A 19 1.28 -17.86 -1.42
N ALA A 20 0.61 -16.90 -0.82
CA ALA A 20 -0.45 -17.17 0.14
C ALA A 20 -1.70 -17.80 -0.50
N LEU A 21 -2.05 -17.41 -1.73
CA LEU A 21 -3.17 -18.01 -2.47
C LEU A 21 -2.90 -19.48 -2.82
N VAL A 22 -1.69 -19.81 -3.26
CA VAL A 22 -1.26 -21.19 -3.50
C VAL A 22 -1.33 -22.01 -2.21
N ALA A 23 -0.83 -21.44 -1.09
CA ALA A 23 -0.86 -22.11 0.21
C ALA A 23 -2.27 -22.45 0.71
N VAL A 24 -3.31 -21.71 0.25
CA VAL A 24 -4.72 -22.01 0.55
C VAL A 24 -5.43 -22.73 -0.61
N ASN A 25 -4.68 -23.41 -1.46
CA ASN A 25 -5.17 -24.24 -2.57
C ASN A 25 -6.04 -23.49 -3.60
N LYS A 26 -5.73 -22.21 -3.87
CA LYS A 26 -6.32 -21.45 -4.98
C LYS A 26 -5.48 -21.65 -6.25
N SER A 27 -6.12 -21.74 -7.40
CA SER A 27 -5.43 -21.68 -8.70
C SER A 27 -5.03 -20.24 -8.99
N VAL A 28 -3.74 -19.99 -9.15
CA VAL A 28 -3.16 -18.65 -9.25
C VAL A 28 -2.49 -18.44 -10.60
N HIS A 29 -2.84 -17.34 -11.27
CA HIS A 29 -2.15 -16.90 -12.48
C HIS A 29 -1.67 -15.47 -12.33
N GLY A 30 -0.37 -15.27 -12.37
CA GLY A 30 0.28 -13.98 -12.21
C GLY A 30 0.60 -13.30 -13.53
N ALA A 31 0.21 -12.04 -13.70
CA ALA A 31 0.72 -11.19 -14.77
C ALA A 31 1.98 -10.47 -14.30
N VAL A 32 3.08 -10.65 -15.04
CA VAL A 32 4.40 -10.07 -14.77
C VAL A 32 4.88 -9.24 -15.95
N ARG A 33 5.83 -8.34 -15.73
CA ARG A 33 6.42 -7.54 -16.80
C ARG A 33 7.21 -8.40 -17.77
N SER A 34 8.02 -9.33 -17.25
CA SER A 34 8.90 -10.23 -18.01
C SER A 34 9.08 -11.53 -17.24
N LEU A 35 9.27 -12.63 -17.94
CA LEU A 35 9.57 -13.95 -17.34
C LEU A 35 11.06 -14.16 -17.07
N ASN A 36 11.94 -13.28 -17.54
CA ASN A 36 13.38 -13.52 -17.58
C ASN A 36 14.13 -13.27 -16.26
N SER A 37 13.48 -12.74 -15.22
CA SER A 37 14.19 -12.28 -14.02
C SER A 37 13.37 -12.24 -12.75
N PHE A 38 12.54 -13.26 -12.48
CA PHE A 38 11.81 -13.33 -11.22
C PHE A 38 11.81 -14.74 -10.63
N SER A 39 11.75 -14.83 -9.30
CA SER A 39 11.50 -16.09 -8.63
C SER A 39 10.02 -16.40 -8.71
N ALA A 40 9.67 -17.38 -9.56
CA ALA A 40 8.30 -17.85 -9.64
C ALA A 40 7.89 -18.54 -8.32
N VAL A 41 6.65 -18.33 -7.91
CA VAL A 41 6.04 -19.14 -6.85
C VAL A 41 5.72 -20.51 -7.44
N ALA A 42 6.13 -21.57 -6.76
CA ALA A 42 5.76 -22.94 -7.16
C ALA A 42 4.23 -23.07 -7.23
N ASP A 43 3.74 -23.86 -8.16
CA ASP A 43 2.30 -24.12 -8.37
C ASP A 43 1.46 -22.87 -8.78
N ALA A 44 2.11 -21.77 -9.17
CA ALA A 44 1.46 -20.63 -9.81
C ALA A 44 1.90 -20.52 -11.27
N GLU A 45 0.95 -20.20 -12.15
CA GLU A 45 1.21 -19.91 -13.56
C GLU A 45 1.53 -18.43 -13.77
N TYR A 46 2.29 -18.11 -14.83
CA TYR A 46 2.64 -16.72 -15.13
C TYR A 46 2.59 -16.40 -16.61
N THR A 47 2.15 -15.17 -16.91
CA THR A 47 2.19 -14.59 -18.27
C THR A 47 2.92 -13.26 -18.25
N ALA A 48 3.85 -13.08 -19.19
CA ALA A 48 4.48 -11.78 -19.44
C ALA A 48 3.51 -10.89 -20.22
N VAL A 49 3.24 -9.71 -19.67
CA VAL A 49 2.34 -8.71 -20.28
C VAL A 49 3.03 -7.41 -20.61
N GLY A 50 4.34 -7.29 -20.36
CA GLY A 50 5.08 -6.03 -20.48
C GLY A 50 4.71 -5.03 -19.38
N ASP A 51 4.96 -3.76 -19.67
CA ASP A 51 4.48 -2.66 -18.80
C ASP A 51 2.98 -2.53 -18.90
N ILE A 52 2.32 -2.43 -17.74
CA ILE A 52 0.87 -2.28 -17.70
C ILE A 52 0.47 -0.95 -18.32
N ASN A 53 -0.26 -1.05 -19.42
CA ASN A 53 -0.78 0.06 -20.19
C ASN A 53 -2.21 -0.24 -20.69
N PHE A 54 -2.80 0.68 -21.44
CA PHE A 54 -4.14 0.53 -21.98
C PHE A 54 -4.20 -0.35 -23.26
N GLU A 55 -3.07 -0.80 -23.82
CA GLU A 55 -3.05 -1.60 -25.06
C GLU A 55 -3.21 -3.10 -24.82
N ILE A 56 -2.95 -3.57 -23.59
CA ILE A 56 -3.00 -5.01 -23.25
C ILE A 56 -4.40 -5.57 -23.51
N ASN A 57 -4.45 -6.70 -24.20
CA ASN A 57 -5.68 -7.46 -24.38
C ASN A 57 -5.88 -8.44 -23.20
N TRP A 58 -6.57 -7.97 -22.17
CA TRP A 58 -6.87 -8.75 -20.98
C TRP A 58 -7.94 -9.81 -21.18
N LYS A 59 -8.87 -9.60 -22.15
CA LYS A 59 -10.04 -10.46 -22.29
C LYS A 59 -9.68 -11.94 -22.51
N SER A 60 -8.69 -12.21 -23.34
CA SER A 60 -8.23 -13.58 -23.61
C SER A 60 -7.49 -14.18 -22.41
N LEU A 61 -6.76 -13.36 -21.65
CA LEU A 61 -6.02 -13.80 -20.46
C LEU A 61 -6.91 -14.06 -19.26
N LEU A 62 -8.07 -13.39 -19.20
CA LEU A 62 -8.99 -13.43 -18.05
C LEU A 62 -10.13 -14.46 -18.22
N ALA A 63 -10.16 -15.19 -19.34
CA ALA A 63 -11.16 -16.23 -19.54
C ALA A 63 -11.09 -17.29 -18.44
N ASN A 64 -12.24 -17.60 -17.83
CA ASN A 64 -12.38 -18.59 -16.75
C ASN A 64 -11.75 -18.22 -15.39
N PHE A 65 -11.40 -16.97 -15.14
CA PHE A 65 -11.04 -16.50 -13.82
C PHE A 65 -12.25 -15.97 -13.06
N ASP A 66 -12.29 -16.27 -11.74
CA ASP A 66 -13.36 -15.81 -10.87
C ASP A 66 -13.09 -14.40 -10.31
N CYS A 67 -11.83 -14.11 -10.01
CA CYS A 67 -11.42 -12.89 -9.35
C CYS A 67 -10.10 -12.35 -9.91
N VAL A 68 -10.00 -11.02 -9.99
CA VAL A 68 -8.77 -10.29 -10.30
C VAL A 68 -8.31 -9.55 -9.06
N ILE A 69 -7.04 -9.74 -8.65
CA ILE A 69 -6.36 -8.94 -7.64
C ILE A 69 -5.39 -8.01 -8.36
N HIS A 70 -5.70 -6.72 -8.34
CA HIS A 70 -4.92 -5.72 -9.06
C HIS A 70 -3.89 -5.05 -8.13
N CYS A 71 -2.68 -5.64 -8.07
CA CYS A 71 -1.54 -5.12 -7.30
C CYS A 71 -0.62 -4.22 -8.13
N ALA A 72 -0.75 -4.25 -9.45
CA ALA A 72 0.08 -3.44 -10.33
C ALA A 72 -0.29 -1.97 -10.27
N GLY A 73 0.71 -1.13 -10.44
CA GLY A 73 0.56 0.32 -10.51
C GLY A 73 1.91 1.03 -10.42
N ARG A 74 1.96 2.25 -10.94
CA ARG A 74 3.11 3.15 -10.81
C ARG A 74 3.04 3.83 -9.44
N ALA A 75 3.93 3.48 -8.50
CA ALA A 75 3.87 3.95 -7.11
C ALA A 75 5.02 4.89 -6.71
N HIS A 76 6.22 4.72 -7.23
CA HIS A 76 7.41 5.46 -6.84
C HIS A 76 8.26 5.84 -8.03
N VAL A 77 8.19 7.10 -8.42
CA VAL A 77 9.18 7.69 -9.32
C VAL A 77 9.89 8.80 -8.56
N MET A 78 11.13 8.54 -8.15
CA MET A 78 11.85 9.39 -7.21
C MET A 78 12.48 10.65 -7.83
N ASN A 79 12.46 10.84 -9.15
CA ASN A 79 13.18 11.93 -9.82
C ASN A 79 12.52 12.40 -11.14
N GLU A 80 11.18 12.43 -11.24
CA GLU A 80 10.55 12.98 -12.44
C GLU A 80 10.24 14.48 -12.27
N PRO A 81 10.41 15.30 -13.32
CA PRO A 81 9.94 16.69 -13.35
C PRO A 81 8.44 16.76 -13.13
N ASN A 82 7.99 17.72 -12.34
CA ASN A 82 6.60 17.82 -11.83
C ASN A 82 5.49 17.92 -12.88
N THR A 83 5.79 18.19 -14.14
CA THR A 83 4.78 18.44 -15.18
C THR A 83 4.31 17.20 -15.93
N ASP A 84 5.19 16.21 -16.12
CA ASP A 84 4.83 14.96 -16.86
C ASP A 84 4.36 13.84 -15.93
N SER A 85 4.53 14.00 -14.60
CA SER A 85 4.27 12.92 -13.64
C SER A 85 2.79 12.53 -13.55
N LEU A 86 1.85 13.49 -13.59
CA LEU A 86 0.42 13.18 -13.43
C LEU A 86 -0.13 12.41 -14.64
N GLU A 87 0.25 12.79 -15.84
CA GLU A 87 -0.20 12.10 -17.06
C GLU A 87 0.34 10.67 -17.11
N ALA A 88 1.62 10.47 -16.81
CA ALA A 88 2.22 9.15 -16.69
C ALA A 88 1.55 8.28 -15.61
N TYR A 89 1.17 8.88 -14.48
CA TYR A 89 0.36 8.20 -13.47
C TYR A 89 -1.05 7.87 -13.96
N ARG A 90 -1.70 8.76 -14.70
CA ARG A 90 -3.03 8.52 -15.28
C ARG A 90 -3.02 7.37 -16.27
N LEU A 91 -2.08 7.35 -17.20
CA LEU A 91 -1.94 6.26 -18.17
C LEU A 91 -1.77 4.91 -17.47
N ALA A 92 -0.84 4.81 -16.51
CA ALA A 92 -0.53 3.56 -15.84
C ALA A 92 -1.55 3.14 -14.77
N ASN A 93 -2.11 4.10 -14.01
CA ASN A 93 -2.96 3.79 -12.86
C ASN A 93 -4.46 3.94 -13.16
N VAL A 94 -4.86 4.81 -14.09
CA VAL A 94 -6.28 5.07 -14.39
C VAL A 94 -6.71 4.32 -15.64
N GLU A 95 -6.15 4.65 -16.79
CA GLU A 95 -6.59 4.09 -18.06
C GLU A 95 -6.34 2.58 -18.14
N ALA A 96 -5.16 2.13 -17.71
CA ALA A 96 -4.85 0.70 -17.66
C ALA A 96 -5.76 -0.07 -16.69
N THR A 97 -6.06 0.50 -15.51
CA THR A 97 -6.97 -0.11 -14.52
C THR A 97 -8.41 -0.17 -15.04
N LYS A 98 -8.90 0.92 -15.65
CA LYS A 98 -10.23 0.98 -16.26
C LYS A 98 -10.38 -0.08 -17.36
N ARG A 99 -9.39 -0.18 -18.26
CA ARG A 99 -9.40 -1.18 -19.33
C ARG A 99 -9.36 -2.61 -18.79
N LEU A 100 -8.51 -2.87 -17.79
CA LEU A 100 -8.47 -4.17 -17.10
C LEU A 100 -9.85 -4.53 -16.55
N ALA A 101 -10.51 -3.63 -15.83
CA ALA A 101 -11.82 -3.87 -15.24
C ALA A 101 -12.91 -4.11 -16.30
N MET A 102 -12.94 -3.31 -17.35
CA MET A 102 -13.89 -3.49 -18.46
C MET A 102 -13.74 -4.86 -19.14
N GLN A 103 -12.49 -5.26 -19.41
CA GLN A 103 -12.19 -6.55 -20.05
C GLN A 103 -12.38 -7.73 -19.09
N ALA A 104 -12.14 -7.55 -17.80
CA ALA A 104 -12.44 -8.53 -16.76
C ALA A 104 -13.95 -8.83 -16.72
N ALA A 105 -14.79 -7.79 -16.68
CA ALA A 105 -16.23 -7.93 -16.75
C ALA A 105 -16.69 -8.63 -18.05
N ALA A 106 -16.13 -8.23 -19.19
CA ALA A 106 -16.44 -8.84 -20.50
C ALA A 106 -15.97 -10.30 -20.63
N ALA A 107 -14.98 -10.73 -19.82
CA ALA A 107 -14.50 -12.10 -19.71
C ALA A 107 -15.30 -12.95 -18.70
N GLY A 108 -16.26 -12.37 -17.98
CA GLY A 108 -17.07 -13.06 -16.97
C GLY A 108 -16.45 -13.11 -15.56
N VAL A 109 -15.39 -12.34 -15.31
CA VAL A 109 -14.83 -12.18 -13.95
C VAL A 109 -15.90 -11.58 -13.03
N LYS A 110 -16.09 -12.18 -11.87
CA LYS A 110 -17.12 -11.76 -10.91
C LYS A 110 -16.67 -10.62 -10.02
N ARG A 111 -15.40 -10.65 -9.59
CA ARG A 111 -14.87 -9.74 -8.56
C ARG A 111 -13.50 -9.19 -8.91
N MET A 112 -13.28 -7.92 -8.59
CA MET A 112 -11.99 -7.26 -8.70
C MET A 112 -11.61 -6.57 -7.39
N ILE A 113 -10.44 -6.91 -6.84
CA ILE A 113 -9.86 -6.31 -5.65
C ILE A 113 -8.75 -5.36 -6.11
N PHE A 114 -8.91 -4.07 -5.82
CA PHE A 114 -7.98 -3.02 -6.22
C PHE A 114 -7.18 -2.50 -5.04
N LEU A 115 -5.84 -2.56 -5.13
CA LEU A 115 -4.96 -1.96 -4.14
C LEU A 115 -4.79 -0.46 -4.41
N SER A 116 -5.52 0.33 -3.64
CA SER A 116 -5.45 1.78 -3.62
C SER A 116 -4.49 2.27 -2.52
N SER A 117 -4.57 3.52 -2.13
CA SER A 117 -3.70 4.12 -1.11
C SER A 117 -4.47 5.06 -0.21
N VAL A 118 -4.10 5.13 1.06
CA VAL A 118 -4.60 6.15 1.99
C VAL A 118 -4.28 7.59 1.52
N LYS A 119 -3.34 7.76 0.60
CA LYS A 119 -3.06 9.07 -0.03
C LYS A 119 -4.21 9.65 -0.83
N VAL A 120 -5.22 8.85 -1.12
CA VAL A 120 -6.52 9.31 -1.62
C VAL A 120 -7.24 10.16 -0.58
N ASN A 121 -7.06 9.90 0.72
CA ASN A 121 -7.63 10.68 1.81
C ASN A 121 -6.81 11.94 2.12
N GLY A 122 -5.50 11.92 1.91
CA GLY A 122 -4.55 13.01 2.17
C GLY A 122 -3.14 12.52 2.51
N GLU A 123 -2.21 13.44 2.71
CA GLU A 123 -0.80 13.12 2.99
C GLU A 123 -0.49 13.03 4.49
N ASN A 124 -1.25 13.73 5.33
CA ASN A 124 -1.01 13.76 6.76
C ASN A 124 -2.30 14.02 7.56
N THR A 125 -2.27 13.65 8.82
CA THR A 125 -3.35 13.87 9.79
C THR A 125 -2.95 14.86 10.89
N ASN A 126 -1.86 15.61 10.73
CA ASN A 126 -1.54 16.71 11.60
C ASN A 126 -2.57 17.83 11.37
N GLU A 127 -2.93 18.55 12.42
CA GLU A 127 -3.74 19.75 12.27
C GLU A 127 -3.05 20.72 11.31
N SER A 128 -3.73 21.04 10.24
CA SER A 128 -3.28 22.07 9.30
C SER A 128 -3.19 23.40 10.05
N LEU A 129 -2.05 24.08 9.95
CA LEU A 129 -1.83 25.44 10.44
C LEU A 129 -2.82 26.47 9.83
N TYR A 130 -3.71 26.03 8.95
CA TYR A 130 -4.65 26.88 8.21
C TYR A 130 -6.08 26.91 8.78
N ASN A 131 -6.42 26.09 9.79
CA ASN A 131 -7.75 26.13 10.40
C ASN A 131 -7.70 26.73 11.81
N LEU A 132 -7.72 28.06 11.88
CA LEU A 132 -7.80 28.87 13.11
C LEU A 132 -9.15 28.74 13.86
N SER A 133 -10.08 27.89 13.46
CA SER A 133 -11.47 27.94 13.95
C SER A 133 -12.07 26.66 14.53
N LEU A 134 -11.32 25.57 14.73
CA LEU A 134 -11.87 24.37 15.35
C LEU A 134 -10.99 23.88 16.51
N SER A 135 -11.65 23.51 17.59
CA SER A 135 -11.16 23.06 18.89
C SER A 135 -9.79 22.35 18.90
N LYS A 136 -8.90 22.80 19.76
CA LYS A 136 -7.46 22.48 19.91
C LYS A 136 -7.06 21.04 20.17
N ASP A 137 -7.96 20.05 20.23
CA ASP A 137 -7.62 18.75 20.82
C ASP A 137 -7.96 17.49 20.01
N LYS A 138 -8.38 17.58 18.75
CA LYS A 138 -8.65 16.36 17.97
C LYS A 138 -7.64 16.15 16.85
N LYS A 139 -6.62 15.33 17.10
CA LYS A 139 -5.78 14.75 16.04
C LYS A 139 -6.69 14.08 15.02
N LYS A 140 -6.66 14.56 13.77
CA LYS A 140 -7.48 14.01 12.69
C LYS A 140 -7.04 12.56 12.43
N ILE A 141 -8.01 11.67 12.26
CA ILE A 141 -7.82 10.27 11.85
C ILE A 141 -8.60 10.10 10.56
N PHE A 142 -8.00 9.51 9.53
CA PHE A 142 -8.74 9.21 8.31
C PHE A 142 -9.72 8.06 8.54
N THR A 143 -10.97 8.28 8.17
CA THR A 143 -12.04 7.32 8.26
C THR A 143 -12.60 6.98 6.87
N TYR A 144 -13.38 5.92 6.76
CA TYR A 144 -14.05 5.57 5.50
C TYR A 144 -15.10 6.59 5.05
N LYS A 145 -15.57 7.46 5.95
CA LYS A 145 -16.55 8.54 5.69
C LYS A 145 -15.91 9.81 5.15
N ASP A 146 -14.58 9.93 5.27
CA ASP A 146 -13.91 11.16 4.86
C ASP A 146 -13.97 11.35 3.35
N LYS A 147 -14.28 12.57 2.95
CA LYS A 147 -14.22 12.96 1.53
C LYS A 147 -12.76 12.88 1.07
N PRO A 148 -12.49 12.20 -0.06
CA PRO A 148 -11.16 12.14 -0.64
C PRO A 148 -10.56 13.53 -0.90
N ALA A 149 -9.29 13.72 -0.51
CA ALA A 149 -8.54 14.98 -0.67
C ALA A 149 -7.06 14.69 -0.99
N PRO A 150 -6.74 14.06 -2.14
CA PRO A 150 -5.36 13.73 -2.49
C PRO A 150 -4.54 14.98 -2.80
N GLU A 151 -3.31 15.05 -2.28
CA GLU A 151 -2.42 16.20 -2.36
C GLU A 151 -1.28 16.04 -3.38
N ASN A 152 -1.07 14.84 -3.92
CA ASN A 152 -0.03 14.57 -4.91
C ASN A 152 -0.56 13.78 -6.12
N SER A 153 0.22 13.76 -7.22
CA SER A 153 -0.15 13.10 -8.48
C SER A 153 -0.47 11.62 -8.32
N TYR A 154 0.23 10.91 -7.45
CA TYR A 154 -0.05 9.50 -7.15
C TYR A 154 -1.41 9.32 -6.48
N GLY A 155 -1.68 10.08 -5.41
CA GLY A 155 -2.97 10.05 -4.72
C GLY A 155 -4.13 10.43 -5.64
N VAL A 156 -3.95 11.48 -6.47
CA VAL A 156 -4.92 11.88 -7.50
C VAL A 156 -5.19 10.73 -8.47
N SER A 157 -4.15 10.10 -9.03
CA SER A 157 -4.33 8.99 -9.98
C SER A 157 -5.03 7.78 -9.35
N LYS A 158 -4.75 7.48 -8.06
CA LYS A 158 -5.45 6.41 -7.36
C LYS A 158 -6.92 6.72 -7.14
N LEU A 159 -7.28 7.97 -6.79
CA LEU A 159 -8.67 8.40 -6.69
C LEU A 159 -9.40 8.32 -8.04
N GLU A 160 -8.76 8.78 -9.12
CA GLU A 160 -9.33 8.71 -10.46
C GLU A 160 -9.54 7.24 -10.89
N ALA A 161 -8.61 6.33 -10.56
CA ALA A 161 -8.76 4.90 -10.79
C ALA A 161 -9.92 4.30 -9.99
N GLU A 162 -10.08 4.66 -8.70
CA GLU A 162 -11.24 4.24 -7.91
C GLU A 162 -12.57 4.68 -8.57
N LYS A 163 -12.66 5.94 -9.03
CA LYS A 163 -13.85 6.45 -9.73
C LYS A 163 -14.14 5.67 -11.00
N ALA A 164 -13.11 5.42 -11.82
CA ALA A 164 -13.26 4.65 -13.05
C ALA A 164 -13.73 3.20 -12.78
N LEU A 165 -13.23 2.58 -11.70
CA LEU A 165 -13.68 1.25 -11.28
C LEU A 165 -15.14 1.24 -10.84
N TRP A 166 -15.60 2.24 -10.10
CA TRP A 166 -17.01 2.37 -9.71
C TRP A 166 -17.93 2.58 -10.92
N GLU A 167 -17.50 3.37 -11.92
CA GLU A 167 -18.23 3.50 -13.17
C GLU A 167 -18.37 2.17 -13.93
N VAL A 168 -17.28 1.39 -13.99
CA VAL A 168 -17.30 0.05 -14.60
C VAL A 168 -18.20 -0.88 -13.81
N SER A 169 -18.12 -0.89 -12.49
CA SER A 169 -18.96 -1.70 -11.61
C SER A 169 -20.45 -1.46 -11.86
N VAL A 170 -20.87 -0.18 -11.90
CA VAL A 170 -22.27 0.20 -12.16
C VAL A 170 -22.74 -0.26 -13.56
N LYS A 171 -21.87 -0.15 -14.57
CA LYS A 171 -22.21 -0.50 -15.96
C LYS A 171 -22.26 -1.99 -16.24
N THR A 172 -21.47 -2.79 -15.52
CA THR A 172 -21.22 -4.19 -15.88
C THR A 172 -21.64 -5.20 -14.82
N GLY A 173 -21.89 -4.74 -13.59
CA GLY A 173 -22.15 -5.63 -12.45
C GLY A 173 -20.88 -6.25 -11.84
N LEU A 174 -19.65 -5.88 -12.31
CA LEU A 174 -18.41 -6.34 -11.70
C LEU A 174 -18.35 -5.91 -10.25
N GLU A 175 -18.17 -6.86 -9.33
CA GLU A 175 -18.00 -6.59 -7.91
C GLU A 175 -16.61 -5.97 -7.66
N VAL A 176 -16.56 -4.69 -7.42
CA VAL A 176 -15.32 -3.98 -7.10
C VAL A 176 -15.14 -3.84 -5.59
N ILE A 177 -13.91 -4.08 -5.13
CA ILE A 177 -13.47 -3.85 -3.75
C ILE A 177 -12.22 -2.99 -3.81
N VAL A 178 -12.22 -1.88 -3.06
CA VAL A 178 -11.08 -0.95 -2.99
C VAL A 178 -10.43 -1.06 -1.61
N LEU A 179 -9.13 -1.34 -1.58
CA LEU A 179 -8.32 -1.38 -0.36
C LEU A 179 -7.39 -0.17 -0.33
N ARG A 180 -7.64 0.81 0.53
CA ARG A 180 -6.76 1.97 0.74
C ARG A 180 -5.71 1.63 1.76
N LEU A 181 -4.49 1.41 1.28
CA LEU A 181 -3.36 0.95 2.08
C LEU A 181 -2.60 2.13 2.69
N PRO A 182 -2.26 2.09 3.99
CA PRO A 182 -1.22 2.92 4.56
C PRO A 182 0.17 2.40 4.14
N LEU A 183 1.21 2.75 4.88
CA LEU A 183 2.54 2.17 4.70
C LEU A 183 2.48 0.66 4.98
N VAL A 184 2.84 -0.14 3.97
CA VAL A 184 2.94 -1.61 4.11
C VAL A 184 4.38 -1.96 4.50
N TYR A 185 4.53 -2.81 5.52
CA TYR A 185 5.82 -3.32 5.97
C TYR A 185 5.82 -4.85 5.99
N GLY A 186 6.99 -5.46 5.83
CA GLY A 186 7.11 -6.92 5.79
C GLY A 186 8.36 -7.39 5.05
N GLU A 187 8.44 -8.68 4.81
CA GLU A 187 9.53 -9.33 4.08
C GLU A 187 9.70 -8.74 2.68
N GLY A 188 10.94 -8.42 2.29
CA GLY A 188 11.27 -7.85 0.98
C GLY A 188 10.88 -6.37 0.80
N VAL A 189 10.58 -5.65 1.91
CA VAL A 189 10.23 -4.23 1.85
C VAL A 189 11.35 -3.39 1.22
N LYS A 190 10.95 -2.46 0.36
CA LYS A 190 11.84 -1.55 -0.37
C LYS A 190 11.65 -0.09 0.09
N GLY A 191 12.41 0.82 -0.49
CA GLY A 191 12.21 2.27 -0.28
C GLY A 191 12.62 2.76 1.11
N ASN A 192 11.78 3.60 1.73
CA ASN A 192 12.12 4.30 2.96
C ASN A 192 12.34 3.37 4.17
N LEU A 193 11.53 2.31 4.32
CA LEU A 193 11.71 1.37 5.42
C LEU A 193 13.06 0.63 5.32
N ASN A 194 13.44 0.20 4.13
CA ASN A 194 14.76 -0.40 3.92
C ASN A 194 15.90 0.58 4.22
N ARG A 195 15.73 1.88 3.89
CA ARG A 195 16.72 2.92 4.28
C ARG A 195 16.81 3.07 5.81
N LEU A 196 15.67 3.05 6.51
CA LEU A 196 15.65 3.09 7.98
C LEU A 196 16.32 1.86 8.60
N LEU A 197 16.08 0.65 8.06
CA LEU A 197 16.78 -0.57 8.47
C LEU A 197 18.30 -0.42 8.33
N LYS A 198 18.79 0.10 7.21
CA LYS A 198 20.22 0.34 6.98
C LYS A 198 20.78 1.38 7.95
N LEU A 199 20.03 2.45 8.26
CA LEU A 199 20.45 3.45 9.25
C LEU A 199 20.54 2.88 10.65
N VAL A 200 19.58 2.08 11.09
CA VAL A 200 19.63 1.40 12.39
C VAL A 200 20.83 0.45 12.45
N ARG A 201 21.05 -0.36 11.41
CA ARG A 201 22.18 -1.29 11.33
C ARG A 201 23.55 -0.61 11.35
N SER A 202 23.65 0.63 10.88
CA SER A 202 24.92 1.38 10.89
C SER A 202 25.40 1.76 12.27
N GLY A 203 24.55 1.70 13.32
CA GLY A 203 24.88 2.10 14.68
C GLY A 203 25.13 3.60 14.87
N MET A 204 24.98 4.42 13.81
CA MET A 204 25.18 5.87 13.91
C MET A 204 24.09 6.52 14.76
N PRO A 205 24.42 7.57 15.53
CA PRO A 205 23.42 8.36 16.23
C PRO A 205 22.43 8.99 15.24
N LEU A 206 21.12 8.81 15.50
CA LEU A 206 20.05 9.30 14.63
C LEU A 206 19.35 10.51 15.27
N PRO A 207 19.13 11.61 14.55
CA PRO A 207 18.59 12.85 15.09
C PRO A 207 17.06 12.84 15.23
N PHE A 208 16.46 11.72 15.62
CA PHE A 208 14.99 11.53 15.55
C PHE A 208 14.33 11.42 16.93
N GLY A 209 15.07 11.64 18.04
CA GLY A 209 14.58 11.40 19.39
C GLY A 209 13.39 12.27 19.83
N MET A 210 13.22 13.47 19.26
CA MET A 210 12.11 14.37 19.60
C MET A 210 10.89 14.29 18.65
N ILE A 211 10.87 13.36 17.69
CA ILE A 211 9.72 13.19 16.79
C ILE A 211 8.59 12.51 17.59
N LYS A 212 7.40 13.13 17.58
CA LYS A 212 6.18 12.67 18.27
C LYS A 212 5.03 12.43 17.30
N ASN A 213 5.34 11.97 16.09
CA ASN A 213 4.34 11.64 15.11
C ASN A 213 3.64 10.31 15.44
N GLN A 214 2.52 10.04 14.75
CA GLN A 214 1.81 8.77 14.83
C GLN A 214 1.47 8.31 13.41
N ARG A 215 1.86 7.09 13.08
CA ARG A 215 1.62 6.52 11.74
C ARG A 215 0.99 5.16 11.86
N SER A 216 -0.19 5.04 11.25
CA SER A 216 -0.79 3.74 10.98
C SER A 216 0.00 3.03 9.89
N MET A 217 0.20 1.75 10.07
CA MET A 217 0.84 0.86 9.10
C MET A 217 0.06 -0.44 9.00
N ILE A 218 0.35 -1.25 8.00
CA ILE A 218 -0.17 -2.61 7.90
C ILE A 218 0.95 -3.58 7.56
N GLY A 219 1.05 -4.65 8.33
CA GLY A 219 1.95 -5.77 8.05
C GLY A 219 1.51 -6.52 6.78
N LEU A 220 2.48 -6.99 6.01
CA LEU A 220 2.22 -7.70 4.76
C LEU A 220 1.33 -8.93 4.98
N ASP A 221 1.56 -9.69 6.06
CA ASP A 221 0.76 -10.89 6.40
C ASP A 221 -0.70 -10.52 6.71
N ASN A 222 -0.92 -9.44 7.48
CA ASN A 222 -2.24 -8.93 7.79
C ASN A 222 -2.96 -8.40 6.54
N LEU A 223 -2.23 -7.72 5.65
CA LEU A 223 -2.77 -7.28 4.35
C LEU A 223 -3.21 -8.46 3.48
N ILE A 224 -2.39 -9.50 3.40
CA ILE A 224 -2.69 -10.71 2.64
C ILE A 224 -3.95 -11.39 3.19
N ASP A 225 -4.07 -11.50 4.52
CA ASP A 225 -5.25 -12.08 5.16
C ASP A 225 -6.54 -11.33 4.80
N VAL A 226 -6.50 -9.96 4.79
CA VAL A 226 -7.62 -9.15 4.30
C VAL A 226 -7.92 -9.41 2.82
N ILE A 227 -6.89 -9.46 1.97
CA ILE A 227 -7.08 -9.71 0.53
C ILE A 227 -7.75 -11.06 0.30
N ILE A 228 -7.27 -12.12 0.93
CA ILE A 228 -7.85 -13.48 0.82
C ILE A 228 -9.30 -13.47 1.32
N ARG A 229 -9.58 -12.82 2.44
CA ARG A 229 -10.94 -12.69 2.97
C ARG A 229 -11.85 -11.96 1.98
N CYS A 230 -11.39 -10.91 1.33
CA CYS A 230 -12.16 -10.16 0.34
C CYS A 230 -12.54 -10.97 -0.90
N ILE A 231 -11.83 -12.07 -1.23
CA ILE A 231 -12.15 -12.89 -2.41
C ILE A 231 -13.56 -13.45 -2.35
N ASP A 232 -13.95 -14.01 -1.22
CA ASP A 232 -15.22 -14.72 -1.08
C ASP A 232 -16.22 -14.04 -0.12
N HIS A 233 -15.82 -13.00 0.61
CA HIS A 233 -16.67 -12.36 1.62
C HIS A 233 -17.86 -11.63 0.99
N PRO A 234 -19.11 -11.96 1.36
CA PRO A 234 -20.30 -11.42 0.70
C PRO A 234 -20.51 -9.92 0.91
N LYS A 235 -20.11 -9.39 2.07
CA LYS A 235 -20.26 -7.97 2.41
C LYS A 235 -19.13 -7.08 1.87
N ALA A 236 -18.11 -7.65 1.18
CA ALA A 236 -16.98 -6.88 0.68
C ALA A 236 -17.28 -6.15 -0.62
N ALA A 237 -18.15 -6.70 -1.46
CA ALA A 237 -18.50 -6.12 -2.75
C ALA A 237 -19.05 -4.69 -2.65
N GLY A 238 -18.62 -3.80 -3.54
CA GLY A 238 -19.07 -2.41 -3.60
C GLY A 238 -18.53 -1.53 -2.47
N LYS A 239 -17.43 -1.91 -1.80
CA LYS A 239 -16.93 -1.17 -0.64
C LYS A 239 -15.48 -0.71 -0.78
N THR A 240 -15.19 0.39 -0.09
CA THR A 240 -13.82 0.89 0.13
C THR A 240 -13.43 0.66 1.58
N PHE A 241 -12.30 0.02 1.80
CA PHE A 241 -11.77 -0.31 3.11
C PHE A 241 -10.47 0.44 3.37
N LEU A 242 -10.37 1.10 4.53
CA LEU A 242 -9.12 1.61 5.07
C LEU A 242 -8.50 0.54 5.97
N LEU A 243 -7.22 0.28 5.79
CA LEU A 243 -6.54 -0.82 6.47
C LEU A 243 -5.49 -0.30 7.46
N SER A 244 -5.37 -0.96 8.60
CA SER A 244 -4.28 -0.75 9.54
C SER A 244 -4.23 -1.90 10.54
N ASP A 245 -3.04 -2.14 11.11
CA ASP A 245 -2.87 -3.11 12.19
C ASP A 245 -3.53 -2.65 13.51
N GLY A 246 -3.88 -1.34 13.58
CA GLY A 246 -4.59 -0.76 14.72
C GLY A 246 -3.68 -0.21 15.83
N GLU A 247 -2.39 -0.33 15.65
CA GLU A 247 -1.38 0.29 16.51
C GLU A 247 -0.59 1.32 15.68
N ASP A 248 -0.61 2.58 16.15
CA ASP A 248 0.12 3.66 15.50
C ASP A 248 1.49 3.81 16.14
N LEU A 249 2.55 3.81 15.34
CA LEU A 249 3.91 4.03 15.83
C LEU A 249 4.42 5.42 15.51
N SER A 250 5.22 5.97 16.42
CA SER A 250 6.10 7.09 16.11
C SER A 250 7.32 6.62 15.33
N THR A 251 7.99 7.54 14.63
CA THR A 251 9.27 7.22 13.98
C THR A 251 10.32 6.70 14.98
N PRO A 252 10.51 7.30 16.18
CA PRO A 252 11.36 6.72 17.21
C PRO A 252 10.97 5.31 17.63
N ASP A 253 9.68 5.02 17.81
CA ASP A 253 9.23 3.69 18.26
C ASP A 253 9.47 2.64 17.18
N LEU A 254 9.19 2.97 15.91
CA LEU A 254 9.52 2.11 14.78
C LEU A 254 11.02 1.76 14.75
N LEU A 255 11.90 2.76 14.96
CA LEU A 255 13.35 2.54 15.02
C LEU A 255 13.76 1.69 16.23
N ARG A 256 13.10 1.83 17.40
CA ARG A 256 13.34 0.98 18.57
C ARG A 256 12.95 -0.46 18.30
N HIS A 257 11.79 -0.71 17.70
CA HIS A 257 11.38 -2.06 17.30
C HIS A 257 12.36 -2.69 16.30
N MET A 258 12.83 -1.92 15.30
CA MET A 258 13.86 -2.39 14.37
C MET A 258 15.17 -2.74 15.09
N ALA A 259 15.64 -1.87 15.96
CA ALA A 259 16.90 -2.09 16.70
C ALA A 259 16.82 -3.28 17.65
N SER A 260 15.72 -3.41 18.38
CA SER A 260 15.44 -4.56 19.25
C SER A 260 15.45 -5.87 18.46
N SER A 261 14.81 -5.87 17.27
CA SER A 261 14.78 -7.05 16.39
C SER A 261 16.14 -7.39 15.76
N MET A 262 17.05 -6.41 15.65
CA MET A 262 18.43 -6.58 15.18
C MET A 262 19.42 -6.87 16.31
N GLU A 263 18.95 -6.86 17.57
CA GLU A 263 19.80 -6.98 18.77
C GLU A 263 20.95 -5.95 18.77
N CYS A 264 20.70 -4.75 18.24
CA CYS A 264 21.70 -3.70 18.14
C CYS A 264 21.36 -2.46 18.99
N SER A 265 22.40 -1.70 19.39
CA SER A 265 22.21 -0.48 20.15
C SER A 265 21.71 0.66 19.26
N LEU A 266 20.67 1.38 19.70
CA LEU A 266 20.13 2.54 19.01
C LEU A 266 20.37 3.81 19.82
N ARG A 267 20.98 4.82 19.20
CA ARG A 267 21.21 6.13 19.82
C ARG A 267 20.33 7.17 19.12
N LEU A 268 19.27 7.62 19.80
CA LEU A 268 18.39 8.68 19.30
C LEU A 268 18.75 10.01 19.96
N LEU A 269 19.27 10.94 19.17
CA LEU A 269 19.57 12.29 19.63
C LEU A 269 18.29 13.13 19.71
N PRO A 270 18.10 13.92 20.77
CA PRO A 270 16.91 14.75 20.96
C PRO A 270 16.99 16.05 20.16
N ILE A 271 16.93 15.96 18.83
CA ILE A 271 16.98 17.13 17.95
C ILE A 271 15.55 17.64 17.70
N PRO A 272 15.27 18.93 17.87
CA PRO A 272 13.98 19.55 17.59
C PRO A 272 13.55 19.35 16.13
N VAL A 273 12.24 19.09 15.91
CA VAL A 273 11.68 18.88 14.56
C VAL A 273 11.89 20.08 13.64
N SER A 274 11.85 21.31 14.20
CA SER A 274 12.14 22.54 13.45
C SER A 274 13.53 22.54 12.83
N LEU A 275 14.54 22.07 13.59
CA LEU A 275 15.91 21.98 13.09
C LEU A 275 16.06 20.89 12.02
N LEU A 276 15.36 19.75 12.17
CA LEU A 276 15.31 18.73 11.13
C LEU A 276 14.68 19.26 9.82
N LYS A 277 13.59 20.00 9.92
CA LYS A 277 12.95 20.64 8.74
C LYS A 277 13.86 21.65 8.08
N PHE A 278 14.56 22.48 8.88
CA PHE A 278 15.53 23.45 8.38
C PHE A 278 16.69 22.76 7.63
N ALA A 279 17.27 21.71 8.23
CA ALA A 279 18.30 20.89 7.58
C ALA A 279 17.79 20.25 6.28
N GLY A 280 16.57 19.72 6.30
CA GLY A 280 15.91 19.16 5.12
C GLY A 280 15.73 20.18 3.99
N PHE A 281 15.41 21.42 4.33
CA PHE A 281 15.30 22.53 3.36
C PHE A 281 16.67 22.83 2.72
N ILE A 282 17.72 23.01 3.52
CA ILE A 282 19.07 23.28 3.02
C ILE A 282 19.58 22.13 2.12
N LEU A 283 19.35 20.89 2.54
CA LEU A 283 19.81 19.70 1.82
C LEU A 283 18.88 19.31 0.65
N LYS A 284 17.84 20.09 0.34
CA LYS A 284 16.81 19.79 -0.68
C LYS A 284 16.14 18.42 -0.48
N ARG A 285 15.98 17.98 0.78
CA ARG A 285 15.36 16.72 1.20
C ARG A 285 14.12 16.92 2.06
N GLN A 286 13.42 18.01 1.88
CA GLN A 286 12.25 18.36 2.69
C GLN A 286 11.18 17.27 2.67
N ASN A 287 10.87 16.72 1.49
CA ASN A 287 9.89 15.64 1.36
C ASN A 287 10.24 14.37 2.16
N GLU A 288 11.53 14.06 2.31
CA GLU A 288 11.98 12.92 3.13
C GLU A 288 11.76 13.21 4.62
N ILE A 289 12.11 14.41 5.06
CA ILE A 289 11.90 14.83 6.45
C ILE A 289 10.41 14.92 6.79
N ASP A 290 9.58 15.52 5.92
CA ASP A 290 8.14 15.62 6.16
C ASP A 290 7.48 14.23 6.29
N ARG A 291 7.93 13.24 5.53
CA ARG A 291 7.51 11.84 5.69
C ARG A 291 7.94 11.21 7.02
N LEU A 292 9.10 11.61 7.56
CA LEU A 292 9.60 11.09 8.85
C LEU A 292 8.89 11.73 10.05
N VAL A 293 8.55 13.02 9.96
CA VAL A 293 7.96 13.76 11.08
C VAL A 293 6.44 13.87 11.03
N GLY A 294 5.84 13.59 9.88
CA GLY A 294 4.39 13.70 9.64
C GLY A 294 3.62 12.53 10.26
N SER A 295 2.41 12.82 10.77
CA SER A 295 1.46 11.82 11.23
C SER A 295 0.52 11.43 10.10
N LEU A 296 0.16 10.14 10.07
CA LEU A 296 -0.88 9.62 9.19
C LEU A 296 -1.60 8.49 9.92
N LYS A 297 -2.79 8.80 10.45
CA LYS A 297 -3.60 7.86 11.23
C LYS A 297 -4.80 7.41 10.43
N VAL A 298 -5.11 6.12 10.54
CA VAL A 298 -6.19 5.47 9.81
C VAL A 298 -7.07 4.69 10.79
N ASP A 299 -8.37 4.95 10.74
CA ASP A 299 -9.37 4.15 11.43
C ASP A 299 -9.77 2.95 10.55
N SER A 300 -9.48 1.75 11.01
CA SER A 300 -9.83 0.50 10.37
C SER A 300 -11.03 -0.22 11.00
N LEU A 301 -11.75 0.40 11.94
CA LEU A 301 -12.89 -0.22 12.63
C LEU A 301 -13.97 -0.70 11.65
N TYR A 302 -14.35 0.15 10.68
CA TYR A 302 -15.29 -0.23 9.64
C TYR A 302 -14.88 -1.49 8.87
N THR A 303 -13.58 -1.60 8.54
CA THR A 303 -13.04 -2.78 7.86
C THR A 303 -13.16 -4.02 8.72
N ARG A 304 -12.84 -3.91 10.01
CA ARG A 304 -12.92 -5.00 10.98
C ARG A 304 -14.35 -5.49 11.17
N GLU A 305 -15.30 -4.58 11.31
CA GLU A 305 -16.72 -4.90 11.48
C GLU A 305 -17.34 -5.55 10.23
N ILE A 306 -17.10 -4.97 9.05
CA ILE A 306 -17.70 -5.47 7.81
C ILE A 306 -17.12 -6.82 7.38
N LEU A 307 -15.80 -6.99 7.51
CA LEU A 307 -15.11 -8.20 7.10
C LEU A 307 -15.00 -9.23 8.23
N ASP A 308 -15.48 -8.92 9.43
CA ASP A 308 -15.26 -9.74 10.63
C ASP A 308 -13.77 -10.14 10.75
N TRP A 309 -12.90 -9.13 10.68
CA TRP A 309 -11.46 -9.30 10.58
C TRP A 309 -10.73 -8.56 11.70
N THR A 310 -9.70 -9.20 12.21
CA THR A 310 -8.74 -8.59 13.14
C THR A 310 -7.31 -8.95 12.72
N PRO A 311 -6.34 -8.04 12.87
CA PRO A 311 -4.94 -8.35 12.61
C PRO A 311 -4.48 -9.56 13.41
N ARG A 312 -3.89 -10.54 12.74
CA ARG A 312 -3.40 -11.79 13.38
C ARG A 312 -1.98 -11.66 13.88
N VAL A 313 -1.20 -10.80 13.23
CA VAL A 313 0.19 -10.54 13.54
C VAL A 313 0.29 -9.16 14.18
N SER A 314 0.87 -9.05 15.38
CA SER A 314 1.11 -7.77 16.04
C SER A 314 2.15 -6.95 15.28
N VAL A 315 2.14 -5.62 15.48
CA VAL A 315 3.12 -4.72 14.84
C VAL A 315 4.55 -5.11 15.21
N GLU A 316 4.80 -5.45 16.45
CA GLU A 316 6.12 -5.92 16.93
C GLU A 316 6.58 -7.20 16.21
N GLN A 317 5.69 -8.21 16.14
CA GLN A 317 5.99 -9.47 15.44
C GLN A 317 6.27 -9.25 13.96
N GLY A 318 5.44 -8.46 13.27
CA GLY A 318 5.60 -8.18 11.85
C GLY A 318 6.87 -7.37 11.54
N ILE A 319 7.26 -6.41 12.41
CA ILE A 319 8.54 -5.70 12.28
C ILE A 319 9.71 -6.68 12.48
N ARG A 320 9.61 -7.58 13.47
CA ARG A 320 10.65 -8.59 13.70
C ARG A 320 10.82 -9.51 12.48
N GLN A 321 9.74 -9.99 11.88
CA GLN A 321 9.77 -10.79 10.65
C GLN A 321 10.42 -10.02 9.49
N MET A 322 10.01 -8.75 9.29
CA MET A 322 10.60 -7.86 8.30
C MET A 322 12.11 -7.69 8.49
N VAL A 323 12.58 -7.52 9.72
CA VAL A 323 14.01 -7.35 10.03
C VAL A 323 14.77 -8.61 9.73
N ILE A 324 14.31 -9.77 10.23
CA ILE A 324 14.98 -11.07 10.06
C ILE A 324 15.12 -11.41 8.57
N SER A 325 14.08 -11.21 7.77
CA SER A 325 14.12 -11.50 6.32
C SER A 325 15.10 -10.59 5.57
N ASN A 326 15.16 -9.29 5.95
CA ASN A 326 16.08 -8.34 5.34
C ASN A 326 17.56 -8.49 5.80
N LEU A 327 17.81 -9.22 6.87
CA LEU A 327 19.20 -9.56 7.29
C LEU A 327 19.76 -10.76 6.52
N LYS A 328 18.89 -11.61 5.98
CA LYS A 328 19.25 -12.81 5.22
C LYS A 328 19.43 -12.53 3.71
N SER A 329 18.90 -11.42 3.21
CA SER A 329 19.01 -10.96 1.81
C SER A 329 20.19 -9.99 1.63
#